data_51d878a5a16d19c5b8118f269aa06abd
#
_entry.id   51d878a5a16d19c5b8118f269aa06abd
#
_cell.length_a   1.000
_cell.length_b   1.000
_cell.length_c   1.000
_cell.angle_alpha   90.00
_cell.angle_beta   90.00
_cell.angle_gamma   90.00
#
_symmetry.space_group_name_H-M   'P 1'
#
loop_
_entity.id
_entity.type
_entity.pdbx_description
1 polymer ?
#
loop_
_entity_poly.entity_id
_entity_poly.type
_entity_poly.pdbx_seq_one_letter_code
_entity_poly.pdbx_strand_id
1 'polypeptide(L)'
;MTHVDDIEFLNQFRDDGDENIMLLDPLLCWRLRRAYEDDEHLRDVLRIESAVRPKSEQEYLYAGWKAKKPGFNLAANPSRVIGTSGGNTWFGSYHMEQPTGYGYAVDLTHHGKSTWSRIHKTLRAWGLHTTVKGEPWHHQAQSIKGVLPGPMPDDWPTEKEGIMTPEMEERFDDLKTWVFNSTKMIREDLEKLGEVIAEVKKELKK
;
A
#
# COMPACT_ATOMS: atom_id res chain seq x y z
N MET A 1 10.85 18.23 3.27
CA MET A 1 10.46 16.89 3.76
C MET A 1 9.79 16.19 2.58
N THR A 2 10.29 15.04 2.18
CA THR A 2 9.85 14.35 0.97
C THR A 2 8.99 13.13 1.34
N HIS A 3 8.29 12.55 0.35
CA HIS A 3 7.55 11.30 0.54
C HIS A 3 8.49 10.15 1.02
N VAL A 4 9.73 10.15 0.57
CA VAL A 4 10.75 9.17 1.01
C VAL A 4 11.04 9.33 2.51
N ASP A 5 11.19 10.57 3.01
CA ASP A 5 11.40 10.83 4.44
C ASP A 5 10.22 10.34 5.30
N ASP A 6 8.99 10.48 4.78
CA ASP A 6 7.79 9.99 5.47
C ASP A 6 7.77 8.47 5.52
N ILE A 7 8.12 7.79 4.44
CA ILE A 7 8.24 6.33 4.37
C ILE A 7 9.33 5.82 5.34
N GLU A 8 10.50 6.44 5.35
CA GLU A 8 11.60 6.06 6.25
C GLU A 8 11.18 6.21 7.73
N PHE A 9 10.49 7.29 8.05
CA PHE A 9 9.93 7.50 9.38
C PHE A 9 8.89 6.42 9.73
N LEU A 10 7.95 6.14 8.85
CA LEU A 10 6.87 5.18 9.08
C LEU A 10 7.34 3.73 9.15
N ASN A 11 8.47 3.40 8.52
CA ASN A 11 9.07 2.06 8.61
C ASN A 11 9.38 1.63 10.04
N GLN A 12 9.59 2.56 10.97
CA GLN A 12 9.86 2.28 12.38
C GLN A 12 8.63 1.74 13.13
N PHE A 13 7.44 1.91 12.54
CA PHE A 13 6.15 1.57 13.16
C PHE A 13 5.45 0.41 12.44
N ARG A 14 6.15 -0.31 11.56
CA ARG A 14 5.61 -1.51 10.94
C ARG A 14 5.53 -2.64 11.96
N ASP A 15 4.43 -3.40 11.91
CA ASP A 15 4.39 -4.71 12.53
C ASP A 15 5.13 -5.73 11.64
N ASP A 16 5.39 -6.95 12.14
CA ASP A 16 6.19 -7.96 11.44
C ASP A 16 5.48 -8.54 10.20
N GLY A 17 5.36 -7.76 9.14
CA GLY A 17 4.70 -8.17 7.90
C GLY A 17 5.35 -7.63 6.64
N ASP A 18 5.00 -8.22 5.48
CA ASP A 18 5.46 -7.83 4.14
C ASP A 18 4.71 -6.61 3.57
N GLU A 19 4.17 -5.73 4.45
CA GLU A 19 3.38 -4.60 4.01
C GLU A 19 4.21 -3.63 3.19
N ASN A 20 3.75 -3.39 1.97
CA ASN A 20 4.41 -2.44 1.08
C ASN A 20 3.94 -1.02 1.39
N ILE A 21 4.57 -0.36 2.35
CA ILE A 21 4.29 1.05 2.67
C ILE A 21 4.89 2.01 1.64
N MET A 22 5.83 1.57 0.82
CA MET A 22 6.45 2.41 -0.21
C MET A 22 5.47 2.86 -1.30
N LEU A 23 4.37 2.13 -1.45
CA LEU A 23 3.31 2.45 -2.40
C LEU A 23 2.10 3.13 -1.73
N LEU A 24 2.19 3.54 -0.46
CA LEU A 24 1.16 4.37 0.15
C LEU A 24 1.13 5.75 -0.48
N ASP A 25 -0.09 6.27 -0.66
CA ASP A 25 -0.32 7.62 -1.14
C ASP A 25 0.46 8.65 -0.30
N PRO A 26 1.19 9.60 -0.94
CA PRO A 26 2.03 10.56 -0.23
C PRO A 26 1.28 11.37 0.83
N LEU A 27 0.03 11.78 0.57
CA LEU A 27 -0.78 12.50 1.56
C LEU A 27 -1.13 11.62 2.76
N LEU A 28 -1.41 10.34 2.52
CA LEU A 28 -1.68 9.39 3.60
C LEU A 28 -0.43 9.19 4.48
N CYS A 29 0.75 9.04 3.87
CA CYS A 29 2.02 8.93 4.59
C CYS A 29 2.30 10.16 5.44
N TRP A 30 2.21 11.36 4.85
CA TRP A 30 2.44 12.62 5.54
C TRP A 30 1.51 12.80 6.74
N ARG A 31 0.21 12.57 6.57
CA ARG A 31 -0.78 12.68 7.67
C ARG A 31 -0.52 11.67 8.77
N LEU A 32 -0.19 10.44 8.40
CA LEU A 32 0.11 9.40 9.38
C LEU A 32 1.36 9.73 10.17
N ARG A 33 2.42 10.19 9.50
CA ARG A 33 3.63 10.68 10.14
C ARG A 33 3.33 11.83 11.12
N ARG A 34 2.56 12.83 10.69
CA ARG A 34 2.18 13.96 11.57
C ARG A 34 1.42 13.50 12.81
N ALA A 35 0.52 12.53 12.67
CA ALA A 35 -0.18 11.96 13.80
C ALA A 35 0.79 11.30 14.82
N TYR A 36 1.80 10.57 14.33
CA TYR A 36 2.83 9.98 15.18
C TYR A 36 3.74 11.05 15.81
N GLU A 37 4.10 12.11 15.10
CA GLU A 37 4.93 13.20 15.63
C GLU A 37 4.20 13.98 16.73
N ASP A 38 2.90 14.23 16.55
CA ASP A 38 2.05 15.00 17.46
C ASP A 38 1.69 14.26 18.75
N ASP A 39 1.66 12.92 18.72
CA ASP A 39 1.19 12.12 19.86
C ASP A 39 2.18 10.99 20.20
N GLU A 40 2.98 11.20 21.25
CA GLU A 40 3.93 10.20 21.75
C GLU A 40 3.26 8.87 22.10
N HIS A 41 2.02 8.91 22.60
CA HIS A 41 1.26 7.70 22.89
C HIS A 41 1.02 6.85 21.62
N LEU A 42 0.79 7.49 20.45
CA LEU A 42 0.67 6.73 19.20
C LEU A 42 1.98 6.03 18.83
N ARG A 43 3.13 6.69 19.04
CA ARG A 43 4.44 6.06 18.79
C ARG A 43 4.66 4.81 19.62
N ASP A 44 4.17 4.82 20.85
CA ASP A 44 4.33 3.69 21.76
C ASP A 44 3.44 2.51 21.40
N VAL A 45 2.18 2.78 21.02
CA VAL A 45 1.15 1.73 20.94
C VAL A 45 0.70 1.37 19.53
N LEU A 46 0.79 2.28 18.56
CA LEU A 46 0.21 2.08 17.21
C LEU A 46 1.24 1.50 16.25
N ARG A 47 0.82 0.52 15.45
CA ARG A 47 1.65 -0.10 14.42
C ARG A 47 0.89 -0.19 13.10
N ILE A 48 1.63 -0.19 12.01
CA ILE A 48 1.12 -0.42 10.65
C ILE A 48 1.08 -1.92 10.44
N GLU A 49 -0.10 -2.49 10.29
CA GLU A 49 -0.34 -3.93 10.13
C GLU A 49 -0.47 -4.32 8.66
N SER A 50 -1.12 -3.47 7.84
CA SER A 50 -1.28 -3.72 6.41
C SER A 50 -1.31 -2.39 5.65
N ALA A 51 -0.65 -2.35 4.52
CA ALA A 51 -0.59 -1.16 3.68
C ALA A 51 -1.05 -1.46 2.25
N VAL A 52 -0.16 -1.39 1.27
CA VAL A 52 -0.53 -1.54 -0.13
C VAL A 52 -0.28 -2.97 -0.62
N ARG A 53 -1.28 -3.48 -1.28
CA ARG A 53 -1.26 -4.78 -1.92
C ARG A 53 -1.11 -4.62 -3.43
N PRO A 54 -0.17 -5.34 -4.08
CA PRO A 54 -0.08 -5.37 -5.53
C PRO A 54 -1.40 -5.84 -6.16
N LYS A 55 -1.74 -5.32 -7.34
CA LYS A 55 -2.97 -5.72 -8.04
C LYS A 55 -3.04 -7.22 -8.30
N SER A 56 -1.93 -7.85 -8.65
CA SER A 56 -1.84 -9.29 -8.88
C SER A 56 -2.20 -10.12 -7.66
N GLU A 57 -1.81 -9.67 -6.47
CA GLU A 57 -2.19 -10.31 -5.22
C GLU A 57 -3.69 -10.17 -4.95
N GLN A 58 -4.26 -9.00 -5.18
CA GLN A 58 -5.70 -8.79 -5.07
C GLN A 58 -6.49 -9.69 -6.03
N GLU A 59 -6.00 -9.89 -7.25
CA GLU A 59 -6.57 -10.80 -8.24
C GLU A 59 -6.55 -12.25 -7.76
N TYR A 60 -5.43 -12.67 -7.18
CA TYR A 60 -5.26 -14.01 -6.60
C TYR A 60 -6.24 -14.25 -5.44
N LEU A 61 -6.31 -13.31 -4.49
CA LEU A 61 -7.22 -13.39 -3.34
C LEU A 61 -8.69 -13.43 -3.78
N TYR A 62 -9.07 -12.59 -4.72
CA TYR A 62 -10.42 -12.56 -5.26
C TYR A 62 -10.79 -13.85 -6.00
N ALA A 63 -9.89 -14.39 -6.82
CA ALA A 63 -10.11 -15.64 -7.53
C ALA A 63 -10.28 -16.82 -6.56
N GLY A 64 -9.46 -16.90 -5.51
CA GLY A 64 -9.55 -17.91 -4.47
C GLY A 64 -10.87 -17.83 -3.69
N TRP A 65 -11.26 -16.62 -3.25
CA TRP A 65 -12.53 -16.38 -2.57
C TRP A 65 -13.74 -16.73 -3.46
N LYS A 66 -13.76 -16.27 -4.71
CA LYS A 66 -14.82 -16.55 -5.67
C LYS A 66 -14.99 -18.03 -5.95
N ALA A 67 -13.88 -18.76 -5.99
CA ALA A 67 -13.86 -20.23 -6.14
C ALA A 67 -14.14 -20.97 -4.84
N LYS A 68 -14.39 -20.27 -3.72
CA LYS A 68 -14.62 -20.85 -2.38
C LYS A 68 -13.48 -21.79 -1.92
N LYS A 69 -12.26 -21.48 -2.28
CA LYS A 69 -11.09 -22.26 -1.86
C LYS A 69 -10.86 -22.14 -0.35
N PRO A 70 -10.51 -23.21 0.36
CA PRO A 70 -10.14 -23.13 1.78
C PRO A 70 -9.00 -22.13 2.00
N GLY A 71 -9.09 -21.37 3.08
CA GLY A 71 -8.08 -20.36 3.45
C GLY A 71 -8.24 -18.98 2.77
N PHE A 72 -9.22 -18.83 1.85
CA PHE A 72 -9.51 -17.53 1.24
C PHE A 72 -10.72 -16.87 1.89
N ASN A 73 -10.50 -15.69 2.42
CA ASN A 73 -11.55 -14.84 2.97
C ASN A 73 -12.17 -13.95 1.89
N LEU A 74 -13.21 -13.19 2.28
CA LEU A 74 -13.85 -12.20 1.42
C LEU A 74 -12.81 -11.23 0.85
N ALA A 75 -12.75 -11.15 -0.48
CA ALA A 75 -11.84 -10.25 -1.18
C ALA A 75 -12.61 -9.38 -2.19
N ALA A 76 -12.21 -8.11 -2.29
CA ALA A 76 -12.81 -7.18 -3.23
C ALA A 76 -12.47 -7.57 -4.68
N ASN A 77 -13.44 -7.37 -5.60
CA ASN A 77 -13.21 -7.57 -7.03
C ASN A 77 -12.25 -6.49 -7.56
N PRO A 78 -11.03 -6.83 -8.01
CA PRO A 78 -10.01 -5.87 -8.42
C PRO A 78 -10.41 -5.02 -9.64
N SER A 79 -11.38 -5.47 -10.43
CA SER A 79 -11.87 -4.74 -11.60
C SER A 79 -13.11 -3.88 -11.32
N ARG A 80 -13.67 -3.93 -10.11
CA ARG A 80 -14.84 -3.13 -9.76
C ARG A 80 -14.42 -1.68 -9.52
N VAL A 81 -15.06 -0.75 -10.20
CA VAL A 81 -14.92 0.68 -9.89
C VAL A 81 -15.52 0.96 -8.51
N ILE A 82 -14.73 1.57 -7.63
CA ILE A 82 -15.12 1.95 -6.26
C ILE A 82 -15.22 3.46 -6.07
N GLY A 83 -14.65 4.23 -7.00
CA GLY A 83 -14.75 5.69 -6.99
C GLY A 83 -14.14 6.32 -8.23
N THR A 84 -14.54 7.56 -8.51
CA THR A 84 -13.98 8.41 -9.58
C THR A 84 -13.88 9.85 -9.09
N SER A 85 -12.75 10.51 -9.32
CA SER A 85 -12.57 11.94 -9.02
C SER A 85 -11.30 12.50 -9.65
N GLY A 86 -11.32 13.79 -9.97
CA GLY A 86 -10.15 14.48 -10.50
C GLY A 86 -9.55 13.83 -11.74
N GLY A 87 -10.37 13.15 -12.56
CA GLY A 87 -9.89 12.39 -13.72
C GLY A 87 -9.37 10.98 -13.41
N ASN A 88 -9.27 10.60 -12.14
CA ASN A 88 -8.83 9.28 -11.72
C ASN A 88 -10.01 8.34 -11.42
N THR A 89 -9.80 7.04 -11.64
CA THR A 89 -10.75 5.98 -11.30
C THR A 89 -10.07 4.98 -10.38
N TRP A 90 -10.70 4.68 -9.24
CA TRP A 90 -10.23 3.71 -8.27
C TRP A 90 -10.97 2.39 -8.40
N PHE A 91 -10.24 1.29 -8.17
CA PHE A 91 -10.72 -0.07 -8.37
C PHE A 91 -10.54 -0.94 -7.13
N GLY A 92 -11.39 -1.95 -7.00
CA GLY A 92 -11.25 -3.06 -6.06
C GLY A 92 -11.29 -2.66 -4.59
N SER A 93 -10.13 -2.40 -4.05
CA SER A 93 -9.90 -1.99 -2.67
C SER A 93 -8.92 -0.81 -2.63
N TYR A 94 -9.04 0.08 -1.65
CA TYR A 94 -8.06 1.16 -1.44
C TYR A 94 -6.71 0.68 -0.94
N HIS A 95 -6.60 -0.55 -0.43
CA HIS A 95 -5.33 -1.23 -0.18
C HIS A 95 -4.66 -1.75 -1.46
N MET A 96 -5.38 -1.87 -2.55
CA MET A 96 -4.79 -2.31 -3.82
C MET A 96 -4.07 -1.15 -4.49
N GLU A 97 -2.93 -1.44 -5.11
CA GLU A 97 -2.26 -0.51 -6.01
C GLU A 97 -3.22 -0.04 -7.11
N GLN A 98 -3.42 1.27 -7.19
CA GLN A 98 -4.31 1.93 -8.14
C GLN A 98 -3.56 2.36 -9.41
N PRO A 99 -4.23 2.79 -10.47
CA PRO A 99 -3.57 3.29 -11.70
C PRO A 99 -2.60 4.47 -11.47
N THR A 100 -2.70 5.15 -10.34
CA THR A 100 -1.77 6.19 -9.90
C THR A 100 -0.42 5.65 -9.41
N GLY A 101 -0.30 4.32 -9.24
CA GLY A 101 0.86 3.66 -8.61
C GLY A 101 0.81 3.63 -7.08
N TYR A 102 -0.24 4.15 -6.45
CA TYR A 102 -0.37 4.21 -4.99
C TYR A 102 -1.60 3.47 -4.48
N GLY A 103 -1.55 3.03 -3.23
CA GLY A 103 -2.71 2.61 -2.45
C GLY A 103 -3.13 3.72 -1.47
N TYR A 104 -4.40 3.76 -1.14
CA TYR A 104 -5.05 4.87 -0.43
C TYR A 104 -5.63 4.47 0.92
N ALA A 105 -5.26 3.30 1.44
CA ALA A 105 -5.69 2.83 2.75
C ALA A 105 -4.53 2.15 3.50
N VAL A 106 -4.61 2.22 4.83
CA VAL A 106 -3.72 1.54 5.76
C VAL A 106 -4.54 0.92 6.88
N ASP A 107 -4.22 -0.32 7.22
CA ASP A 107 -4.73 -0.95 8.43
C ASP A 107 -3.69 -0.80 9.54
N LEU A 108 -4.18 -0.38 10.69
CA LEU A 108 -3.38 -0.13 11.89
C LEU A 108 -3.77 -1.12 12.97
N THR A 109 -2.82 -1.53 13.79
CA THR A 109 -3.07 -2.28 15.01
C THR A 109 -2.53 -1.52 16.22
N HIS A 110 -2.98 -1.85 17.42
CA HIS A 110 -2.43 -1.23 18.62
C HIS A 110 -2.14 -2.25 19.70
N HIS A 111 -1.05 -2.01 20.42
CA HIS A 111 -0.59 -2.82 21.54
C HIS A 111 -0.85 -2.12 22.88
N GLY A 112 -0.80 -2.90 23.95
CA GLY A 112 -0.91 -2.36 25.28
C GLY A 112 -2.30 -1.89 25.67
N LYS A 113 -2.36 -0.97 26.64
CA LYS A 113 -3.59 -0.45 27.21
C LYS A 113 -4.08 0.79 26.49
N SER A 114 -4.43 0.66 25.22
CA SER A 114 -5.03 1.75 24.44
C SER A 114 -6.41 1.38 23.93
N THR A 115 -7.14 2.36 23.43
CA THR A 115 -8.46 2.18 22.83
C THR A 115 -8.53 2.88 21.47
N TRP A 116 -9.29 2.34 20.54
CA TRP A 116 -9.54 2.99 19.26
C TRP A 116 -10.10 4.41 19.42
N SER A 117 -10.92 4.65 20.46
CA SER A 117 -11.45 6.00 20.72
C SER A 117 -10.35 7.03 20.97
N ARG A 118 -9.33 6.67 21.74
CA ARG A 118 -8.16 7.53 22.02
C ARG A 118 -7.32 7.74 20.74
N ILE A 119 -7.04 6.66 20.04
CA ILE A 119 -6.24 6.68 18.81
C ILE A 119 -6.93 7.51 17.73
N HIS A 120 -8.21 7.27 17.46
CA HIS A 120 -8.97 7.99 16.44
C HIS A 120 -9.07 9.50 16.71
N LYS A 121 -8.96 9.95 17.96
CA LYS A 121 -8.97 11.38 18.25
C LYS A 121 -7.80 12.08 17.58
N THR A 122 -6.59 11.54 17.71
CA THR A 122 -5.39 12.11 17.08
C THR A 122 -5.40 11.88 15.57
N LEU A 123 -5.71 10.67 15.11
CA LEU A 123 -5.74 10.37 13.68
C LEU A 123 -6.70 11.29 12.91
N ARG A 124 -7.90 11.56 13.47
CA ARG A 124 -8.89 12.47 12.85
C ARG A 124 -8.43 13.92 12.85
N ALA A 125 -7.70 14.38 13.86
CA ALA A 125 -7.13 15.72 13.89
C ALA A 125 -6.18 15.94 12.68
N TRP A 126 -5.53 14.87 12.25
CA TRP A 126 -4.67 14.85 11.06
C TRP A 126 -5.39 14.38 9.78
N GLY A 127 -6.73 14.30 9.80
CA GLY A 127 -7.54 13.98 8.63
C GLY A 127 -7.47 12.52 8.19
N LEU A 128 -7.12 11.60 9.11
CA LEU A 128 -7.19 10.16 8.90
C LEU A 128 -8.51 9.63 9.46
N HIS A 129 -9.31 9.00 8.62
CA HIS A 129 -10.67 8.56 8.97
C HIS A 129 -10.86 7.07 8.75
N THR A 130 -11.63 6.45 9.66
CA THR A 130 -12.17 5.11 9.42
C THR A 130 -13.30 5.21 8.42
N THR A 131 -13.19 4.53 7.29
CA THR A 131 -14.15 4.63 6.17
C THR A 131 -14.97 3.37 6.00
N VAL A 132 -14.57 2.26 6.62
CA VAL A 132 -15.27 0.97 6.57
C VAL A 132 -15.96 0.71 7.90
N LYS A 133 -17.29 0.47 7.85
CA LYS A 133 -18.08 0.19 9.04
C LYS A 133 -17.66 -1.15 9.67
N GLY A 134 -17.34 -1.12 10.96
CA GLY A 134 -16.92 -2.32 11.70
C GLY A 134 -15.42 -2.60 11.65
N GLU A 135 -14.65 -1.79 10.94
CA GLU A 135 -13.20 -1.91 10.81
C GLU A 135 -12.50 -0.69 11.44
N PRO A 136 -12.35 -0.65 12.77
CA PRO A 136 -11.73 0.48 13.45
C PRO A 136 -10.24 0.64 13.12
N TRP A 137 -9.63 -0.39 12.57
CA TRP A 137 -8.23 -0.41 12.12
C TRP A 137 -8.03 0.23 10.75
N HIS A 138 -9.04 0.25 9.88
CA HIS A 138 -8.96 0.72 8.50
C HIS A 138 -9.01 2.25 8.40
N HIS A 139 -7.94 2.87 7.87
CA HIS A 139 -7.81 4.32 7.78
C HIS A 139 -7.46 4.80 6.38
N GLN A 140 -8.01 5.96 6.02
CA GLN A 140 -7.77 6.65 4.75
C GLN A 140 -7.65 8.16 4.99
N ALA A 141 -6.85 8.84 4.15
CA ALA A 141 -6.75 10.30 4.13
C ALA A 141 -7.93 10.90 3.37
N GLN A 142 -9.15 10.87 3.95
CA GLN A 142 -10.38 11.28 3.28
C GLN A 142 -11.22 12.27 4.09
N SER A 143 -12.06 13.03 3.39
CA SER A 143 -13.20 13.65 4.04
C SER A 143 -14.26 12.58 4.36
N ILE A 144 -14.95 12.72 5.49
CA ILE A 144 -16.00 11.79 5.97
C ILE A 144 -17.12 11.52 4.93
N LYS A 145 -17.25 12.36 3.92
CA LYS A 145 -18.32 12.30 2.90
C LYS A 145 -17.90 11.72 1.56
N GLY A 146 -16.65 11.40 1.37
CA GLY A 146 -16.15 11.02 0.06
C GLY A 146 -15.12 9.90 0.10
N VAL A 147 -15.05 9.21 -0.98
CA VAL A 147 -14.13 8.12 -1.29
C VAL A 147 -12.80 8.69 -1.80
N LEU A 148 -12.56 9.99 -1.59
CA LEU A 148 -11.48 10.72 -2.24
C LEU A 148 -10.47 11.24 -1.23
N PRO A 149 -9.19 11.34 -1.59
CA PRO A 149 -8.21 12.04 -0.79
C PRO A 149 -8.77 13.40 -0.41
N GLY A 150 -8.72 13.74 0.87
CA GLY A 150 -9.12 15.06 1.37
C GLY A 150 -8.30 16.16 0.69
N PRO A 151 -8.71 17.43 0.83
CA PRO A 151 -7.91 18.54 0.32
C PRO A 151 -6.51 18.48 0.90
N MET A 152 -5.52 18.80 0.05
CA MET A 152 -4.15 18.94 0.50
C MET A 152 -4.08 20.04 1.58
N PRO A 153 -3.39 19.80 2.69
CA PRO A 153 -3.15 20.85 3.69
C PRO A 153 -2.36 22.04 3.07
N ASP A 154 -2.57 23.24 3.60
CA ASP A 154 -1.87 24.44 3.11
C ASP A 154 -0.34 24.34 3.28
N ASP A 155 0.12 23.57 4.27
CA ASP A 155 1.53 23.26 4.55
C ASP A 155 2.05 22.02 3.85
N TRP A 156 1.27 21.44 2.93
CA TRP A 156 1.74 20.33 2.09
C TRP A 156 2.91 20.80 1.23
N PRO A 157 4.04 20.09 1.23
CA PRO A 157 5.16 20.40 0.35
C PRO A 157 4.66 20.33 -1.10
N THR A 158 4.53 21.49 -1.75
CA THR A 158 4.22 21.49 -3.18
C THR A 158 5.40 20.90 -3.94
N GLU A 159 5.14 20.19 -5.04
CA GLU A 159 6.15 19.51 -5.89
C GLU A 159 7.38 20.37 -6.22
N LYS A 160 7.31 21.68 -5.98
CA LYS A 160 8.44 22.60 -6.21
C LYS A 160 9.60 22.46 -5.20
N GLU A 161 9.37 21.83 -4.04
CA GLU A 161 10.41 21.60 -3.03
C GLU A 161 10.81 20.11 -2.92
N GLY A 162 10.04 19.22 -3.53
CA GLY A 162 10.31 17.79 -3.63
C GLY A 162 10.87 17.38 -5.00
N ILE A 163 11.61 18.27 -5.65
CA ILE A 163 12.33 17.91 -6.89
C ILE A 163 13.28 16.78 -6.51
N MET A 164 13.05 15.59 -7.10
CA MET A 164 14.07 14.54 -7.11
C MET A 164 15.39 15.20 -7.46
N THR A 165 16.35 15.13 -6.55
CA THR A 165 17.69 15.65 -6.91
C THR A 165 18.21 14.81 -8.06
N PRO A 166 19.11 15.32 -8.91
CA PRO A 166 19.72 14.54 -9.99
C PRO A 166 20.29 13.21 -9.50
N GLU A 167 20.80 13.17 -8.27
CA GLU A 167 21.28 11.94 -7.62
C GLU A 167 20.13 10.96 -7.27
N MET A 168 18.95 11.46 -6.93
CA MET A 168 17.77 10.62 -6.69
C MET A 168 17.19 10.10 -7.99
N GLU A 169 17.19 10.90 -9.06
CA GLU A 169 16.80 10.46 -10.41
C GLU A 169 17.73 9.36 -10.91
N GLU A 170 19.05 9.55 -10.76
CA GLU A 170 20.05 8.54 -11.13
C GLU A 170 19.84 7.22 -10.37
N ARG A 171 19.65 7.29 -9.04
CA ARG A 171 19.37 6.10 -8.20
C ARG A 171 18.06 5.43 -8.55
N PHE A 172 17.05 6.20 -8.93
CA PHE A 172 15.76 5.67 -9.34
C PHE A 172 15.83 4.99 -10.72
N ASP A 173 16.60 5.53 -11.62
CA ASP A 173 16.85 4.93 -12.94
C ASP A 173 17.75 3.69 -12.84
N ASP A 174 18.74 3.70 -11.94
CA ASP A 174 19.51 2.53 -11.58
C ASP A 174 18.63 1.41 -11.02
N LEU A 175 17.71 1.74 -10.12
CA LEU A 175 16.77 0.78 -9.54
C LEU A 175 15.82 0.22 -10.62
N LYS A 176 15.28 1.05 -11.51
CA LYS A 176 14.47 0.60 -12.65
C LYS A 176 15.25 -0.36 -13.53
N THR A 177 16.49 -0.01 -13.83
CA THR A 177 17.39 -0.82 -14.66
C THR A 177 17.69 -2.17 -13.99
N TRP A 178 17.95 -2.16 -12.68
CA TRP A 178 18.16 -3.39 -11.92
C TRP A 178 16.89 -4.27 -11.89
N VAL A 179 15.71 -3.69 -11.63
CA VAL A 179 14.44 -4.42 -11.64
C VAL A 179 14.17 -5.01 -13.02
N PHE A 180 14.37 -4.23 -14.09
CA PHE A 180 14.18 -4.70 -15.46
C PHE A 180 15.11 -5.88 -15.78
N ASN A 181 16.39 -5.78 -15.47
CA ASN A 181 17.37 -6.82 -15.71
C ASN A 181 17.09 -8.08 -14.88
N SER A 182 16.72 -7.94 -13.61
CA SER A 182 16.35 -9.05 -12.73
C SER A 182 15.11 -9.78 -13.26
N THR A 183 14.10 -9.04 -13.71
CA THR A 183 12.87 -9.62 -14.29
C THR A 183 13.17 -10.37 -15.59
N LYS A 184 14.08 -9.83 -16.42
CA LYS A 184 14.52 -10.50 -17.64
C LYS A 184 15.23 -11.81 -17.34
N MET A 185 16.17 -11.82 -16.40
CA MET A 185 16.89 -13.04 -15.96
C MET A 185 15.91 -14.11 -15.45
N ILE A 186 14.97 -13.73 -14.60
CA ILE A 186 13.95 -14.67 -14.07
C ILE A 186 13.13 -15.28 -15.22
N ARG A 187 12.76 -14.49 -16.22
CA ARG A 187 12.02 -14.98 -17.38
C ARG A 187 12.83 -16.00 -18.17
N GLU A 188 14.10 -15.71 -18.46
CA GLU A 188 15.01 -16.62 -19.16
C GLU A 188 15.21 -17.94 -18.41
N ASP A 189 15.30 -17.90 -17.07
CA ASP A 189 15.42 -19.09 -16.25
C ASP A 189 14.12 -19.92 -16.21
N LEU A 190 12.97 -19.26 -16.20
CA LEU A 190 11.66 -19.93 -16.30
C LEU A 190 11.47 -20.61 -17.67
N GLU A 191 11.92 -20.01 -18.76
CA GLU A 191 11.90 -20.61 -20.10
C GLU A 191 12.77 -21.87 -20.13
N LYS A 192 14.02 -21.82 -19.63
CA LYS A 192 14.90 -22.98 -19.52
C LYS A 192 14.31 -24.11 -18.68
N LEU A 193 13.69 -23.75 -17.54
CA LEU A 193 13.01 -24.73 -16.69
C LEU A 193 11.83 -25.38 -17.41
N GLY A 194 11.10 -24.60 -18.21
CA GLY A 194 10.03 -25.11 -19.07
C GLY A 194 10.51 -26.16 -20.08
N GLU A 195 11.67 -25.91 -20.72
CA GLU A 195 12.30 -26.85 -21.66
C GLU A 195 12.70 -28.16 -20.95
N VAL A 196 13.35 -28.06 -19.79
CA VAL A 196 13.74 -29.25 -18.99
C VAL A 196 12.52 -30.07 -18.59
N ILE A 197 11.45 -29.41 -18.14
CA ILE A 197 10.19 -30.10 -17.78
C ILE A 197 9.58 -30.83 -19.00
N ALA A 198 9.62 -30.22 -20.18
CA ALA A 198 9.12 -30.79 -21.40
C ALA A 198 9.93 -32.05 -21.81
N GLU A 199 11.24 -32.00 -21.63
CA GLU A 199 12.14 -33.12 -21.93
C GLU A 199 11.92 -34.28 -20.95
N VAL A 200 11.83 -34.02 -19.66
CA VAL A 200 11.51 -35.04 -18.64
C VAL A 200 10.15 -35.71 -18.91
N LYS A 201 9.13 -34.92 -19.26
CA LYS A 201 7.80 -35.48 -19.64
C LYS A 201 7.85 -36.36 -20.86
N LYS A 202 8.76 -36.10 -21.81
CA LYS A 202 8.96 -36.92 -23.02
C LYS A 202 9.62 -38.28 -22.67
N GLU A 203 10.61 -38.27 -21.75
CA GLU A 203 11.27 -39.47 -21.28
C GLU A 203 10.33 -40.37 -20.45
N LEU A 204 9.47 -39.79 -19.61
CA LEU A 204 8.51 -40.56 -18.79
C LEU A 204 7.38 -41.21 -19.60
N LYS A 205 7.23 -40.87 -20.87
CA LYS A 205 6.23 -41.48 -21.78
C LYS A 205 6.77 -42.62 -22.65
N LYS A 206 8.07 -42.90 -22.55
CA LYS A 206 8.71 -44.05 -23.21
C LYS A 206 8.67 -45.30 -22.34
#